data_a1dced01ab408389af0c4e0deb51b6ae
#
_entry.id   a1dced01ab408389af0c4e0deb51b6ae
#
_cell.length_a   1.000
_cell.length_b   1.000
_cell.length_c   1.000
_cell.angle_alpha   90.00
_cell.angle_beta   90.00
_cell.angle_gamma   90.00
#
_symmetry.space_group_name_H-M   'P 1'
#
loop_
_entity.id
_entity.type
_entity.pdbx_description
1 polymer ?
#
loop_
_entity_poly.entity_id
_entity_poly.type
_entity_poly.pdbx_seq_one_letter_code
_entity_poly.pdbx_strand_id
1 'polypeptide(L)'
;GVRAVREEIAARGASRPVVTLSLERDELDYRPGQFLELGVFGVGEVPISISSPPSLANELATTIRAAGLTSTLLTRMQPGDVVGLRGPCGNGFPLEHCAGRDLLFVAGGIGLAPLRGLLWELLLDRTRYGRIVLLHGARTPHDLLYPWQWPEWKRLGVEIMLSVDVGDREWQKEDDPPRMVGFLPGLFPRLDLDPAGTLVFLCGPPVMIHIACGELVGKHGYKPHHLIATLERHMKCGIGKCGHCVVVDRYVCMDGPVFRYDELRAMNAIEPPW
;
A
#
# COMPACT_ATOMS: atom_id res chain seq x y z
N GLY A 1 12.95 -15.13 12.30
CA GLY A 1 12.79 -14.27 13.48
C GLY A 1 12.64 -12.80 13.13
N VAL A 2 12.26 -11.99 14.10
CA VAL A 2 12.21 -10.51 13.99
C VAL A 2 13.62 -9.95 14.13
N ARG A 3 14.11 -9.23 13.13
CA ARG A 3 15.47 -8.63 13.13
C ARG A 3 15.46 -7.21 13.69
N ALA A 4 14.45 -6.42 13.32
CA ALA A 4 14.29 -5.05 13.77
C ALA A 4 12.82 -4.65 13.81
N VAL A 5 12.51 -3.66 14.63
CA VAL A 5 11.18 -3.09 14.80
C VAL A 5 11.29 -1.58 14.69
N ARG A 6 10.44 -0.97 13.87
CA ARG A 6 10.31 0.49 13.76
C ARG A 6 8.87 0.89 14.03
N GLU A 7 8.67 1.77 15.00
CA GLU A 7 7.38 2.42 15.18
C GLU A 7 7.20 3.48 14.08
N GLU A 8 6.16 3.33 13.27
CA GLU A 8 5.78 4.29 12.23
C GLU A 8 4.74 5.29 12.75
N ILE A 9 3.78 4.80 13.52
CA ILE A 9 2.73 5.60 14.15
C ILE A 9 2.59 5.15 15.59
N ALA A 10 2.82 6.06 16.53
CA ALA A 10 2.58 5.82 17.94
C ALA A 10 1.08 5.76 18.27
N ALA A 11 0.72 5.00 19.29
CA ALA A 11 -0.63 5.01 19.83
C ALA A 11 -0.94 6.38 20.48
N ARG A 12 -1.75 7.21 19.83
CA ARG A 12 -2.19 8.53 20.34
C ARG A 12 -3.66 8.77 20.04
N GLY A 13 -4.45 9.07 21.05
CA GLY A 13 -5.88 9.35 20.86
C GLY A 13 -6.59 8.22 20.14
N ALA A 14 -7.16 8.49 18.97
CA ALA A 14 -7.84 7.51 18.11
C ALA A 14 -6.90 6.77 17.15
N SER A 15 -5.61 7.17 17.05
CA SER A 15 -4.65 6.52 16.16
C SER A 15 -4.20 5.18 16.74
N ARG A 16 -4.31 4.14 15.92
CA ARG A 16 -3.83 2.80 16.28
C ARG A 16 -2.34 2.70 15.94
N PRO A 17 -1.53 2.03 16.77
CA PRO A 17 -0.12 1.89 16.49
C PRO A 17 0.12 1.18 15.17
N VAL A 18 1.12 1.65 14.43
CA VAL A 18 1.62 1.03 13.20
C VAL A 18 3.10 0.79 13.36
N VAL A 19 3.54 -0.42 13.06
CA VAL A 19 4.92 -0.87 13.23
C VAL A 19 5.39 -1.55 11.95
N THR A 20 6.61 -1.26 11.54
CA THR A 20 7.32 -2.04 10.52
C THR A 20 8.21 -3.07 11.20
N LEU A 21 7.97 -4.34 10.92
CA LEU A 21 8.84 -5.45 11.30
C LEU A 21 9.78 -5.77 10.15
N SER A 22 11.08 -5.76 10.42
CA SER A 22 12.08 -6.37 9.54
C SER A 22 12.27 -7.82 9.99
N LEU A 23 12.07 -8.74 9.09
CA LEU A 23 12.11 -10.17 9.33
C LEU A 23 13.37 -10.79 8.71
N GLU A 24 13.80 -11.92 9.23
CA GLU A 24 14.76 -12.76 8.52
C GLU A 24 14.15 -13.19 7.18
N ARG A 25 14.92 -12.99 6.15
CA ARG A 25 14.57 -13.40 4.80
C ARG A 25 15.43 -14.60 4.44
N ASP A 26 14.93 -15.78 4.70
CA ASP A 26 15.48 -16.98 4.11
C ASP A 26 15.29 -16.94 2.57
N GLU A 27 15.37 -18.05 1.88
CA GLU A 27 15.24 -18.14 0.42
C GLU A 27 13.82 -17.77 -0.10
N LEU A 28 13.19 -16.72 0.50
CA LEU A 28 11.84 -16.28 0.11
C LEU A 28 11.92 -15.42 -1.14
N ASP A 29 11.43 -15.95 -2.26
CA ASP A 29 11.21 -15.19 -3.48
C ASP A 29 9.76 -14.66 -3.53
N TYR A 30 9.60 -13.36 -3.84
CA TYR A 30 8.29 -12.72 -3.90
C TYR A 30 8.28 -11.56 -4.90
N ARG A 31 7.07 -11.10 -5.25
CA ARG A 31 6.83 -9.94 -6.10
C ARG A 31 6.20 -8.81 -5.28
N PRO A 32 6.48 -7.51 -5.57
CA PRO A 32 5.77 -6.41 -4.94
C PRO A 32 4.25 -6.57 -5.10
N GLY A 33 3.50 -6.33 -4.03
CA GLY A 33 2.05 -6.52 -4.01
C GLY A 33 1.60 -7.83 -3.37
N GLN A 34 2.48 -8.82 -3.24
CA GLN A 34 2.20 -10.04 -2.49
C GLN A 34 2.19 -9.80 -0.96
N PHE A 35 1.60 -10.72 -0.25
CA PHE A 35 1.46 -10.68 1.21
C PHE A 35 1.90 -12.00 1.85
N LEU A 36 2.05 -11.96 3.17
CA LEU A 36 2.35 -13.09 4.02
C LEU A 36 1.20 -13.29 5.01
N GLU A 37 0.87 -14.53 5.33
CA GLU A 37 0.13 -14.85 6.54
C GLU A 37 1.13 -14.83 7.69
N LEU A 38 1.08 -13.80 8.53
CA LEU A 38 1.92 -13.68 9.73
C LEU A 38 1.16 -14.18 10.94
N GLY A 39 1.79 -15.05 11.70
CA GLY A 39 1.21 -15.74 12.82
C GLY A 39 1.90 -15.48 14.14
N VAL A 40 1.09 -15.42 15.21
CA VAL A 40 1.54 -15.51 16.60
C VAL A 40 1.15 -16.87 17.13
N PHE A 41 2.12 -17.63 17.60
CA PHE A 41 1.90 -19.00 18.07
C PHE A 41 0.85 -19.04 19.18
N GLY A 42 -0.13 -19.95 19.03
CA GLY A 42 -1.24 -20.10 19.97
C GLY A 42 -2.36 -19.06 19.82
N VAL A 43 -2.25 -18.09 18.89
CA VAL A 43 -3.22 -17.01 18.70
C VAL A 43 -3.90 -17.07 17.31
N GLY A 44 -3.10 -17.15 16.24
CA GLY A 44 -3.61 -17.20 14.86
C GLY A 44 -2.74 -16.43 13.87
N GLU A 45 -3.20 -16.40 12.61
CA GLU A 45 -2.53 -15.75 11.47
C GLU A 45 -3.38 -14.60 10.94
N VAL A 46 -2.71 -13.62 10.32
CA VAL A 46 -3.35 -12.50 9.59
C VAL A 46 -2.57 -12.18 8.32
N PRO A 47 -3.25 -11.82 7.21
CA PRO A 47 -2.60 -11.41 5.98
C PRO A 47 -1.98 -10.01 6.14
N ILE A 48 -0.68 -9.92 5.88
CA ILE A 48 0.07 -8.66 5.94
C ILE A 48 0.88 -8.50 4.66
N SER A 49 0.69 -7.39 3.98
CA SER A 49 1.43 -7.08 2.76
C SER A 49 2.94 -6.95 3.01
N ILE A 50 3.73 -7.44 2.07
CA ILE A 50 5.17 -7.22 2.07
C ILE A 50 5.42 -5.76 1.67
N SER A 51 6.19 -5.04 2.47
CA SER A 51 6.48 -3.61 2.28
C SER A 51 7.92 -3.30 1.87
N SER A 52 8.76 -4.33 1.67
CA SER A 52 10.11 -4.23 1.11
C SER A 52 10.14 -4.60 -0.37
N PRO A 53 11.14 -4.11 -1.14
CA PRO A 53 11.36 -4.57 -2.51
C PRO A 53 12.00 -5.96 -2.55
N PRO A 54 11.65 -6.82 -3.51
CA PRO A 54 12.24 -8.15 -3.62
C PRO A 54 13.72 -8.16 -4.00
N SER A 55 14.19 -7.14 -4.72
CA SER A 55 15.58 -7.06 -5.18
C SER A 55 16.59 -6.75 -4.07
N LEU A 56 16.15 -6.30 -2.89
CA LEU A 56 17.01 -6.16 -1.72
C LEU A 56 17.07 -7.47 -0.93
N ALA A 57 18.06 -8.30 -1.25
CA ALA A 57 18.16 -9.69 -0.80
C ALA A 57 18.07 -9.91 0.73
N ASN A 58 18.49 -8.94 1.51
CA ASN A 58 18.53 -9.06 2.99
C ASN A 58 17.37 -8.32 3.68
N GLU A 59 16.41 -7.79 2.95
CA GLU A 59 15.29 -7.05 3.50
C GLU A 59 13.97 -7.79 3.24
N LEU A 60 13.33 -8.24 4.30
CA LEU A 60 11.93 -8.65 4.31
C LEU A 60 11.21 -7.80 5.35
N ALA A 61 10.43 -6.85 4.90
CA ALA A 61 9.71 -5.96 5.82
C ALA A 61 8.21 -6.05 5.59
N THR A 62 7.47 -5.96 6.70
CA THR A 62 6.01 -5.88 6.72
C THR A 62 5.58 -4.76 7.65
N THR A 63 4.58 -3.99 7.24
CA THR A 63 4.06 -2.87 8.05
C THR A 63 2.65 -3.19 8.51
N ILE A 64 2.46 -3.18 9.83
CA ILE A 64 1.30 -3.76 10.51
C ILE A 64 0.61 -2.68 11.34
N ARG A 65 -0.70 -2.55 11.17
CA ARG A 65 -1.56 -1.75 12.05
C ARG A 65 -2.26 -2.66 13.06
N ALA A 66 -2.27 -2.28 14.31
CA ALA A 66 -3.06 -2.95 15.34
C ALA A 66 -4.57 -2.82 15.01
N ALA A 67 -5.20 -3.92 14.60
CA ALA A 67 -6.62 -3.95 14.22
C ALA A 67 -7.41 -5.02 14.96
N GLY A 68 -6.84 -6.18 15.19
CA GLY A 68 -7.39 -7.31 15.95
C GLY A 68 -6.34 -7.88 16.88
N LEU A 69 -6.64 -9.02 17.53
CA LEU A 69 -5.75 -9.61 18.53
C LEU A 69 -4.37 -9.94 17.95
N THR A 70 -4.31 -10.71 16.86
CA THR A 70 -3.05 -11.14 16.25
C THR A 70 -2.21 -9.96 15.80
N SER A 71 -2.80 -9.00 15.04
CA SER A 71 -2.08 -7.81 14.58
C SER A 71 -1.61 -6.91 15.73
N THR A 72 -2.38 -6.82 16.82
CA THR A 72 -1.96 -6.07 18.03
C THR A 72 -0.76 -6.72 18.70
N LEU A 73 -0.71 -8.05 18.77
CA LEU A 73 0.44 -8.76 19.33
C LEU A 73 1.66 -8.62 18.41
N LEU A 74 1.49 -8.71 17.10
CA LEU A 74 2.56 -8.47 16.13
C LEU A 74 3.17 -7.06 16.29
N THR A 75 2.36 -6.02 16.56
CA THR A 75 2.89 -4.65 16.78
C THR A 75 3.64 -4.49 18.11
N ARG A 76 3.64 -5.48 18.99
CA ARG A 76 4.35 -5.46 20.27
C ARG A 76 5.62 -6.31 20.27
N MET A 77 5.91 -6.98 19.15
CA MET A 77 7.11 -7.80 19.01
C MET A 77 8.38 -6.99 19.12
N GLN A 78 9.43 -7.64 19.57
CA GLN A 78 10.77 -7.08 19.75
C GLN A 78 11.78 -7.84 18.89
N PRO A 79 12.95 -7.27 18.59
CA PRO A 79 14.04 -8.01 17.97
C PRO A 79 14.37 -9.29 18.75
N GLY A 80 14.46 -10.41 18.03
CA GLY A 80 14.68 -11.75 18.61
C GLY A 80 13.39 -12.56 18.78
N ASP A 81 12.21 -11.94 18.76
CA ASP A 81 10.96 -12.68 18.81
C ASP A 81 10.76 -13.57 17.57
N VAL A 82 10.01 -14.64 17.74
CA VAL A 82 9.69 -15.59 16.66
C VAL A 82 8.28 -15.34 16.16
N VAL A 83 8.14 -15.12 14.86
CA VAL A 83 6.87 -14.99 14.17
C VAL A 83 6.66 -16.16 13.21
N GLY A 84 5.46 -16.71 13.17
CA GLY A 84 5.05 -17.66 12.14
C GLY A 84 4.90 -16.94 10.79
N LEU A 85 5.41 -17.56 9.72
CA LEU A 85 5.35 -16.99 8.38
C LEU A 85 4.92 -18.06 7.39
N ARG A 86 3.93 -17.73 6.56
CA ARG A 86 3.47 -18.57 5.46
C ARG A 86 3.21 -17.69 4.24
N GLY A 87 3.66 -18.12 3.07
CA GLY A 87 3.55 -17.38 1.82
C GLY A 87 4.83 -17.50 0.99
N PRO A 88 5.06 -16.60 0.00
CA PRO A 88 4.20 -15.46 -0.35
C PRO A 88 2.87 -15.90 -0.95
N CYS A 89 1.83 -15.13 -0.71
CA CYS A 89 0.47 -15.38 -1.20
C CYS A 89 0.03 -14.28 -2.17
N GLY A 90 -0.91 -14.63 -3.04
CA GLY A 90 -1.50 -13.72 -4.02
C GLY A 90 -0.60 -13.43 -5.21
N ASN A 91 -1.11 -12.57 -6.10
CA ASN A 91 -0.38 -12.07 -7.26
C ASN A 91 0.46 -10.83 -6.89
N GLY A 92 1.21 -10.30 -7.85
CA GLY A 92 2.01 -9.08 -7.67
C GLY A 92 1.58 -7.95 -8.60
N PHE A 93 2.13 -6.76 -8.39
CA PHE A 93 1.98 -5.65 -9.33
C PHE A 93 2.66 -5.98 -10.68
N PRO A 94 2.09 -5.52 -11.82
CA PRO A 94 2.60 -5.78 -13.16
C PRO A 94 3.78 -4.85 -13.50
N LEU A 95 4.96 -5.14 -12.96
CA LEU A 95 6.19 -4.35 -13.16
C LEU A 95 6.57 -4.22 -14.64
N GLU A 96 6.31 -5.25 -15.42
CA GLU A 96 6.60 -5.33 -16.86
C GLU A 96 5.88 -4.25 -17.68
N HIS A 97 4.80 -3.69 -17.16
CA HIS A 97 4.04 -2.63 -17.83
C HIS A 97 4.49 -1.21 -17.45
N CYS A 98 5.43 -1.05 -16.51
CA CYS A 98 5.84 0.24 -15.98
C CYS A 98 6.89 0.95 -16.85
N ALA A 99 7.68 0.20 -17.62
CA ALA A 99 8.80 0.77 -18.39
C ALA A 99 8.36 1.85 -19.38
N GLY A 100 9.05 3.00 -19.37
CA GLY A 100 8.80 4.14 -20.24
C GLY A 100 7.53 4.96 -19.88
N ARG A 101 6.82 4.63 -18.80
CA ARG A 101 5.58 5.31 -18.40
C ARG A 101 5.80 6.21 -17.20
N ASP A 102 4.91 7.21 -17.08
CA ASP A 102 4.71 7.92 -15.83
C ASP A 102 3.93 7.03 -14.85
N LEU A 103 4.24 7.15 -13.56
CA LEU A 103 3.68 6.30 -12.51
C LEU A 103 3.07 7.16 -11.42
N LEU A 104 1.78 6.94 -11.15
CA LEU A 104 1.05 7.63 -10.10
C LEU A 104 0.71 6.65 -8.98
N PHE A 105 1.16 6.93 -7.77
CA PHE A 105 0.83 6.18 -6.57
C PHE A 105 -0.23 6.94 -5.76
N VAL A 106 -1.33 6.28 -5.42
CA VAL A 106 -2.44 6.83 -4.64
C VAL A 106 -2.63 5.99 -3.38
N ALA A 107 -2.10 6.47 -2.27
CA ALA A 107 -2.00 5.74 -1.01
C ALA A 107 -2.87 6.34 0.08
N GLY A 108 -3.82 5.57 0.60
CA GLY A 108 -4.65 5.97 1.76
C GLY A 108 -4.20 5.28 3.05
N GLY A 109 -3.71 6.04 4.03
CA GLY A 109 -3.27 5.51 5.31
C GLY A 109 -2.25 4.38 5.18
N ILE A 110 -2.54 3.21 5.78
CA ILE A 110 -1.63 2.05 5.72
C ILE A 110 -1.49 1.46 4.31
N GLY A 111 -2.35 1.83 3.36
CA GLY A 111 -2.22 1.42 1.97
C GLY A 111 -0.90 1.84 1.29
N LEU A 112 -0.13 2.73 1.91
CA LEU A 112 1.23 3.02 1.44
C LEU A 112 2.18 1.83 1.66
N ALA A 113 1.90 0.93 2.59
CA ALA A 113 2.80 -0.19 2.91
C ALA A 113 3.03 -1.16 1.72
N PRO A 114 2.00 -1.73 1.07
CA PRO A 114 2.21 -2.55 -0.13
C PRO A 114 2.78 -1.76 -1.31
N LEU A 115 2.43 -0.48 -1.44
CA LEU A 115 2.97 0.39 -2.49
C LEU A 115 4.43 0.78 -2.24
N ARG A 116 4.89 0.79 -0.99
CA ARG A 116 6.30 1.07 -0.63
C ARG A 116 7.25 0.03 -1.26
N GLY A 117 6.90 -1.25 -1.19
CA GLY A 117 7.71 -2.31 -1.81
C GLY A 117 7.84 -2.14 -3.32
N LEU A 118 6.75 -1.78 -4.01
CA LEU A 118 6.75 -1.47 -5.43
C LEU A 118 7.56 -0.20 -5.72
N LEU A 119 7.34 0.87 -4.97
CA LEU A 119 8.05 2.14 -5.17
C LEU A 119 9.57 1.94 -5.05
N TRP A 120 10.04 1.27 -4.02
CA TRP A 120 11.47 0.98 -3.87
C TRP A 120 12.02 0.09 -4.99
N GLU A 121 11.28 -0.93 -5.42
CA GLU A 121 11.69 -1.79 -6.54
C GLU A 121 11.89 -0.98 -7.83
N LEU A 122 10.99 -0.04 -8.13
CA LEU A 122 11.10 0.85 -9.28
C LEU A 122 12.28 1.84 -9.13
N LEU A 123 12.54 2.33 -7.93
CA LEU A 123 13.63 3.27 -7.66
C LEU A 123 15.02 2.64 -7.78
N LEU A 124 15.15 1.32 -7.66
CA LEU A 124 16.42 0.61 -7.90
C LEU A 124 16.89 0.73 -9.37
N ASP A 125 15.96 0.93 -10.31
CA ASP A 125 16.27 1.18 -11.72
C ASP A 125 15.48 2.39 -12.24
N ARG A 126 15.62 3.52 -11.54
CA ARG A 126 14.84 4.76 -11.71
C ARG A 126 14.78 5.27 -13.15
N THR A 127 15.85 5.06 -13.91
CA THR A 127 16.00 5.58 -15.29
C THR A 127 15.06 4.92 -16.30
N ARG A 128 14.48 3.79 -15.98
CA ARG A 128 13.53 3.08 -16.85
C ARG A 128 12.15 3.70 -16.92
N TYR A 129 11.82 4.61 -16.01
CA TYR A 129 10.47 5.13 -15.80
C TYR A 129 10.43 6.64 -16.02
N GLY A 130 9.28 7.16 -16.43
CA GLY A 130 9.00 8.57 -16.51
C GLY A 130 8.89 9.22 -15.13
N ARG A 131 7.98 10.16 -14.98
CA ARG A 131 7.73 10.79 -13.66
C ARG A 131 7.12 9.78 -12.70
N ILE A 132 7.51 9.87 -11.44
CA ILE A 132 6.92 9.09 -10.34
C ILE A 132 6.32 10.07 -9.35
N VAL A 133 5.00 9.99 -9.19
CA VAL A 133 4.24 10.87 -8.29
C VAL A 133 3.59 10.02 -7.21
N LEU A 134 3.76 10.40 -5.96
CA LEU A 134 3.13 9.79 -4.79
C LEU A 134 2.14 10.76 -4.16
N LEU A 135 0.86 10.41 -4.20
CA LEU A 135 -0.18 11.03 -3.40
C LEU A 135 -0.41 10.18 -2.14
N HIS A 136 -0.16 10.73 -0.98
CA HIS A 136 -0.39 10.03 0.29
C HIS A 136 -1.38 10.80 1.16
N GLY A 137 -2.48 10.14 1.48
CA GLY A 137 -3.55 10.67 2.33
C GLY A 137 -3.62 9.96 3.68
N ALA A 138 -3.90 10.69 4.76
CA ALA A 138 -4.10 10.15 6.09
C ALA A 138 -5.17 10.95 6.86
N ARG A 139 -5.56 10.49 8.06
CA ARG A 139 -6.53 11.22 8.87
C ARG A 139 -5.94 12.50 9.46
N THR A 140 -4.72 12.41 9.98
CA THR A 140 -3.98 13.52 10.55
C THR A 140 -2.52 13.48 10.08
N PRO A 141 -1.74 14.57 10.25
CA PRO A 141 -0.30 14.57 9.92
C PRO A 141 0.49 13.45 10.61
N HIS A 142 0.09 13.08 11.84
CA HIS A 142 0.73 12.01 12.60
C HIS A 142 0.44 10.59 12.09
N ASP A 143 -0.58 10.44 11.24
CA ASP A 143 -0.96 9.16 10.64
C ASP A 143 -0.28 8.92 9.27
N LEU A 144 0.54 9.85 8.80
CA LEU A 144 1.31 9.72 7.57
C LEU A 144 2.47 8.74 7.76
N LEU A 145 2.61 7.80 6.83
CA LEU A 145 3.63 6.75 6.91
C LEU A 145 4.96 7.15 6.29
N TYR A 146 6.03 6.64 6.86
CA TYR A 146 7.41 6.73 6.38
C TYR A 146 7.93 8.15 6.14
N PRO A 147 7.62 9.15 6.98
CA PRO A 147 8.11 10.52 6.76
C PRO A 147 9.65 10.59 6.72
N TRP A 148 10.32 9.65 7.37
CA TRP A 148 11.76 9.50 7.38
C TRP A 148 12.34 9.02 6.02
N GLN A 149 11.53 8.47 5.10
CA GLN A 149 11.95 8.06 3.75
C GLN A 149 11.69 9.13 2.68
N TRP A 150 10.80 10.09 2.94
CA TRP A 150 10.43 11.10 1.94
C TRP A 150 11.63 11.90 1.39
N PRO A 151 12.63 12.32 2.20
CA PRO A 151 13.80 13.00 1.67
C PRO A 151 14.56 12.15 0.64
N GLU A 152 14.70 10.86 0.90
CA GLU A 152 15.37 9.95 -0.01
C GLU A 152 14.55 9.71 -1.29
N TRP A 153 13.25 9.49 -1.18
CA TRP A 153 12.37 9.37 -2.34
C TRP A 153 12.40 10.62 -3.21
N LYS A 154 12.37 11.81 -2.61
CA LYS A 154 12.50 13.08 -3.34
C LYS A 154 13.86 13.18 -4.04
N ARG A 155 14.96 12.82 -3.36
CA ARG A 155 16.30 12.79 -3.94
C ARG A 155 16.38 11.85 -5.16
N LEU A 156 15.62 10.76 -5.15
CA LEU A 156 15.51 9.80 -6.26
C LEU A 156 14.47 10.23 -7.31
N GLY A 157 13.91 11.43 -7.22
CA GLY A 157 13.02 12.00 -8.21
C GLY A 157 11.54 11.57 -8.07
N VAL A 158 11.10 11.23 -6.86
CA VAL A 158 9.67 11.06 -6.55
C VAL A 158 9.06 12.41 -6.18
N GLU A 159 8.02 12.79 -6.86
CA GLU A 159 7.19 13.95 -6.52
C GLU A 159 6.16 13.52 -5.46
N ILE A 160 6.17 14.13 -4.29
CA ILE A 160 5.29 13.75 -3.19
C ILE A 160 4.28 14.86 -2.95
N MET A 161 2.99 14.50 -2.85
CA MET A 161 1.92 15.38 -2.41
C MET A 161 1.13 14.70 -1.29
N LEU A 162 0.76 15.47 -0.27
CA LEU A 162 0.16 14.95 0.95
C LEU A 162 -1.24 15.54 1.17
N SER A 163 -2.15 14.72 1.72
CA SER A 163 -3.43 15.21 2.21
C SER A 163 -3.75 14.64 3.58
N VAL A 164 -4.46 15.42 4.40
CA VAL A 164 -4.98 14.96 5.68
C VAL A 164 -6.42 15.41 5.85
N ASP A 165 -7.25 14.56 6.48
CA ASP A 165 -8.64 14.94 6.74
C ASP A 165 -8.71 16.09 7.74
N VAL A 166 -7.81 16.09 8.75
CA VAL A 166 -7.70 17.11 9.78
C VAL A 166 -6.25 17.54 9.90
N GLY A 167 -5.98 18.79 9.55
CA GLY A 167 -4.66 19.42 9.72
C GLY A 167 -4.55 20.15 11.06
N ASP A 168 -3.31 20.33 11.51
CA ASP A 168 -2.97 21.18 12.65
C ASP A 168 -2.30 22.50 12.18
N ARG A 169 -1.90 23.34 13.14
CA ARG A 169 -1.27 24.63 12.84
C ARG A 169 0.09 24.48 12.12
N GLU A 170 0.84 23.45 12.44
CA GLU A 170 2.15 23.21 11.84
C GLU A 170 1.97 22.68 10.40
N TRP A 171 0.96 21.83 10.18
CA TRP A 171 0.61 21.33 8.85
C TRP A 171 0.38 22.45 7.82
N GLN A 172 -0.23 23.56 8.24
CA GLN A 172 -0.56 24.68 7.36
C GLN A 172 0.62 25.60 7.01
N LYS A 173 1.74 25.50 7.74
CA LYS A 173 2.91 26.36 7.54
C LYS A 173 3.91 25.84 6.54
N GLU A 174 3.85 24.56 6.21
CA GLU A 174 4.82 23.90 5.36
C GLU A 174 4.19 23.56 4.00
N ASP A 175 4.90 23.89 2.90
CA ASP A 175 4.48 23.60 1.53
C ASP A 175 5.39 22.59 0.81
N ASP A 176 6.41 22.08 1.48
CA ASP A 176 7.30 21.07 0.93
C ASP A 176 7.33 19.79 1.81
N PRO A 177 6.77 18.68 1.37
CA PRO A 177 6.06 18.49 0.09
C PRO A 177 4.71 19.24 0.04
N PRO A 178 4.19 19.54 -1.17
CA PRO A 178 2.86 20.14 -1.35
C PRO A 178 1.80 19.39 -0.57
N ARG A 179 0.96 20.10 0.18
CA ARG A 179 -0.01 19.49 1.10
C ARG A 179 -1.34 20.19 1.10
N MET A 180 -2.38 19.49 1.56
CA MET A 180 -3.72 20.06 1.72
C MET A 180 -4.45 19.44 2.92
N VAL A 181 -5.47 20.14 3.39
CA VAL A 181 -6.50 19.59 4.27
C VAL A 181 -7.70 19.22 3.39
N GLY A 182 -8.13 17.97 3.45
CA GLY A 182 -9.22 17.42 2.67
C GLY A 182 -8.91 16.01 2.18
N PHE A 183 -9.86 15.43 1.46
CA PHE A 183 -9.72 14.09 0.91
C PHE A 183 -8.74 14.04 -0.26
N LEU A 184 -8.02 12.95 -0.37
CA LEU A 184 -6.94 12.71 -1.33
C LEU A 184 -7.30 13.05 -2.79
N PRO A 185 -8.51 12.79 -3.32
CA PRO A 185 -8.90 13.21 -4.67
C PRO A 185 -8.81 14.72 -4.92
N GLY A 186 -8.85 15.55 -3.88
CA GLY A 186 -8.62 16.99 -4.00
C GLY A 186 -7.23 17.38 -4.52
N LEU A 187 -6.27 16.45 -4.53
CA LEU A 187 -4.95 16.64 -5.14
C LEU A 187 -4.92 16.37 -6.66
N PHE A 188 -5.91 15.65 -7.20
CA PHE A 188 -5.91 15.27 -8.63
C PHE A 188 -5.85 16.46 -9.59
N PRO A 189 -6.52 17.61 -9.34
CA PRO A 189 -6.39 18.79 -10.20
C PRO A 189 -4.97 19.38 -10.28
N ARG A 190 -4.08 18.99 -9.34
CA ARG A 190 -2.67 19.43 -9.31
C ARG A 190 -1.73 18.49 -10.08
N LEU A 191 -2.25 17.36 -10.58
CA LEU A 191 -1.47 16.42 -11.35
C LEU A 191 -1.22 16.98 -12.75
N ASP A 192 0.05 17.05 -13.10
CA ASP A 192 0.51 17.38 -14.46
C ASP A 192 1.11 16.11 -15.09
N LEU A 193 0.24 15.13 -15.34
CA LEU A 193 0.58 13.83 -15.94
C LEU A 193 -0.32 13.57 -17.15
N ASP A 194 0.23 12.97 -18.21
CA ASP A 194 -0.59 12.48 -19.31
C ASP A 194 -1.40 11.24 -18.91
N PRO A 195 -2.74 11.31 -18.83
CA PRO A 195 -3.56 10.17 -18.43
C PRO A 195 -3.43 8.97 -19.37
N ALA A 196 -3.04 9.17 -20.62
CA ALA A 196 -2.88 8.10 -21.59
C ALA A 196 -1.55 7.34 -21.41
N GLY A 197 -0.52 8.04 -20.95
CA GLY A 197 0.83 7.49 -20.72
C GLY A 197 1.08 7.00 -19.30
N THR A 198 0.19 7.28 -18.35
CA THR A 198 0.40 7.03 -16.92
C THR A 198 -0.26 5.73 -16.46
N LEU A 199 0.47 4.94 -15.65
CA LEU A 199 -0.11 3.88 -14.83
C LEU A 199 -0.36 4.37 -13.41
N VAL A 200 -1.48 3.96 -12.83
CA VAL A 200 -1.91 4.38 -11.49
C VAL A 200 -1.99 3.17 -10.57
N PHE A 201 -1.32 3.24 -9.44
CA PHE A 201 -1.35 2.22 -8.39
C PHE A 201 -2.08 2.75 -7.16
N LEU A 202 -3.19 2.09 -6.79
CA LEU A 202 -4.04 2.53 -5.69
C LEU A 202 -4.07 1.50 -4.57
N CYS A 203 -3.90 1.96 -3.34
CA CYS A 203 -4.10 1.13 -2.15
C CYS A 203 -4.59 1.98 -0.98
N GLY A 204 -5.58 1.47 -0.25
CA GLY A 204 -6.17 2.14 0.90
C GLY A 204 -7.58 1.66 1.19
N PRO A 205 -8.34 2.41 2.00
CA PRO A 205 -9.73 2.06 2.29
C PRO A 205 -10.57 1.89 1.02
N PRO A 206 -11.48 0.90 0.96
CA PRO A 206 -12.31 0.63 -0.24
C PRO A 206 -13.04 1.86 -0.76
N VAL A 207 -13.61 2.69 0.12
CA VAL A 207 -14.30 3.92 -0.25
C VAL A 207 -13.35 4.92 -0.96
N MET A 208 -12.10 5.02 -0.49
CA MET A 208 -11.09 5.89 -1.14
C MET A 208 -10.76 5.36 -2.54
N ILE A 209 -10.54 4.06 -2.70
CA ILE A 209 -10.24 3.44 -4.00
C ILE A 209 -11.40 3.67 -4.97
N HIS A 210 -12.63 3.45 -4.54
CA HIS A 210 -13.83 3.66 -5.35
C HIS A 210 -13.92 5.11 -5.86
N ILE A 211 -13.84 6.09 -4.94
CA ILE A 211 -13.93 7.52 -5.29
C ILE A 211 -12.75 7.92 -6.19
N ALA A 212 -11.52 7.52 -5.83
CA ALA A 212 -10.33 7.86 -6.59
C ALA A 212 -10.37 7.32 -8.02
N CYS A 213 -10.73 6.06 -8.20
CA CYS A 213 -10.88 5.45 -9.53
C CYS A 213 -11.99 6.12 -10.34
N GLY A 214 -13.14 6.38 -9.71
CA GLY A 214 -14.27 7.05 -10.36
C GLY A 214 -13.90 8.46 -10.85
N GLU A 215 -13.20 9.24 -10.04
CA GLU A 215 -12.76 10.59 -10.41
C GLU A 215 -11.64 10.59 -11.47
N LEU A 216 -10.62 9.73 -11.30
CA LEU A 216 -9.54 9.63 -12.27
C LEU A 216 -10.08 9.27 -13.67
N VAL A 217 -11.01 8.32 -13.76
CA VAL A 217 -11.62 7.95 -15.04
C VAL A 217 -12.62 8.98 -15.54
N GLY A 218 -13.55 9.43 -14.67
CA GLY A 218 -14.69 10.26 -15.09
C GLY A 218 -14.34 11.72 -15.31
N LYS A 219 -13.35 12.27 -14.56
CA LYS A 219 -13.02 13.69 -14.61
C LYS A 219 -11.64 13.98 -15.18
N HIS A 220 -10.67 13.06 -14.98
CA HIS A 220 -9.27 13.29 -15.33
C HIS A 220 -8.81 12.48 -16.55
N GLY A 221 -9.70 11.71 -17.19
CA GLY A 221 -9.44 11.06 -18.48
C GLY A 221 -8.55 9.82 -18.43
N TYR A 222 -8.24 9.30 -17.24
CA TYR A 222 -7.46 8.06 -17.09
C TYR A 222 -8.25 6.86 -17.62
N LYS A 223 -7.56 5.91 -18.24
CA LYS A 223 -8.20 4.70 -18.76
C LYS A 223 -8.38 3.67 -17.65
N PRO A 224 -9.56 3.01 -17.52
CA PRO A 224 -9.79 2.03 -16.46
C PRO A 224 -8.74 0.92 -16.35
N HIS A 225 -8.21 0.44 -17.47
CA HIS A 225 -7.17 -0.60 -17.51
C HIS A 225 -5.76 -0.10 -17.12
N HIS A 226 -5.56 1.22 -16.97
CA HIS A 226 -4.33 1.80 -16.43
C HIS A 226 -4.37 1.98 -14.90
N LEU A 227 -5.52 1.79 -14.28
CA LEU A 227 -5.66 1.86 -12.84
C LEU A 227 -5.55 0.45 -12.24
N ILE A 228 -4.64 0.29 -11.31
CA ILE A 228 -4.31 -0.97 -10.66
C ILE A 228 -4.54 -0.79 -9.15
N ALA A 229 -5.53 -1.47 -8.61
CA ALA A 229 -5.94 -1.34 -7.22
C ALA A 229 -5.69 -2.63 -6.44
N THR A 230 -5.45 -2.50 -5.15
CA THR A 230 -5.37 -3.66 -4.25
C THR A 230 -6.66 -3.79 -3.44
N LEU A 231 -7.15 -5.01 -3.31
CA LEU A 231 -8.30 -5.33 -2.47
C LEU A 231 -7.86 -6.02 -1.18
N GLU A 232 -8.41 -5.57 -0.06
CA GLU A 232 -8.26 -6.23 1.23
C GLU A 232 -9.50 -7.07 1.53
N ARG A 233 -9.30 -8.29 2.02
CA ARG A 233 -10.37 -9.20 2.48
C ARG A 233 -9.91 -9.96 3.72
N HIS A 234 -10.86 -10.35 4.55
CA HIS A 234 -10.58 -11.32 5.60
C HIS A 234 -10.10 -12.63 4.98
N MET A 235 -8.95 -13.10 5.40
CA MET A 235 -8.36 -14.35 4.94
C MET A 235 -8.19 -15.31 6.11
N LYS A 236 -8.22 -16.62 5.80
CA LYS A 236 -7.95 -17.68 6.75
C LYS A 236 -6.99 -18.70 6.19
N CYS A 237 -7.25 -19.24 4.99
CA CYS A 237 -6.38 -20.28 4.43
C CYS A 237 -5.23 -19.72 3.59
N GLY A 238 -5.39 -18.57 2.92
CA GLY A 238 -4.42 -17.98 2.00
C GLY A 238 -4.15 -18.75 0.71
N ILE A 239 -4.90 -19.84 0.46
CA ILE A 239 -4.67 -20.82 -0.63
C ILE A 239 -5.93 -21.17 -1.43
N GLY A 240 -6.92 -20.28 -1.48
CA GLY A 240 -8.11 -20.44 -2.32
C GLY A 240 -9.11 -21.54 -1.90
N LYS A 241 -9.09 -22.03 -0.66
CA LYS A 241 -9.94 -23.16 -0.24
C LYS A 241 -11.15 -22.79 0.60
N CYS A 242 -11.02 -21.82 1.51
CA CYS A 242 -12.03 -21.59 2.55
C CYS A 242 -13.14 -20.63 2.15
N GLY A 243 -13.03 -19.89 1.05
CA GLY A 243 -14.05 -18.96 0.57
C GLY A 243 -14.12 -17.60 1.28
N HIS A 244 -13.39 -17.38 2.38
CA HIS A 244 -13.48 -16.13 3.16
C HIS A 244 -13.07 -14.88 2.39
N CYS A 245 -12.13 -14.99 1.45
CA CYS A 245 -11.62 -13.88 0.69
C CYS A 245 -12.25 -13.73 -0.70
N VAL A 246 -13.37 -14.42 -0.96
CA VAL A 246 -14.05 -14.36 -2.26
C VAL A 246 -14.62 -12.96 -2.50
N VAL A 247 -14.38 -12.45 -3.70
CA VAL A 247 -15.03 -11.27 -4.29
C VAL A 247 -15.65 -11.73 -5.60
N VAL A 248 -16.97 -11.80 -5.63
CA VAL A 248 -17.77 -12.35 -6.75
C VAL A 248 -17.34 -13.79 -7.06
N ASP A 249 -16.46 -14.00 -8.03
CA ASP A 249 -15.96 -15.31 -8.48
C ASP A 249 -14.43 -15.48 -8.31
N ARG A 250 -13.75 -14.52 -7.65
CA ARG A 250 -12.31 -14.49 -7.46
C ARG A 250 -11.91 -14.65 -6.01
N TYR A 251 -10.86 -15.42 -5.77
CA TYR A 251 -10.22 -15.52 -4.46
C TYR A 251 -9.11 -14.50 -4.33
N VAL A 252 -9.28 -13.47 -3.50
CA VAL A 252 -8.27 -12.42 -3.32
C VAL A 252 -6.90 -13.00 -2.93
N CYS A 253 -6.86 -14.11 -2.19
CA CYS A 253 -5.61 -14.76 -1.81
C CYS A 253 -4.89 -15.51 -2.95
N MET A 254 -5.55 -15.72 -4.10
CA MET A 254 -4.99 -16.45 -5.25
C MET A 254 -4.96 -15.57 -6.50
N ASP A 255 -6.13 -14.97 -6.85
CA ASP A 255 -6.32 -14.16 -8.04
C ASP A 255 -5.90 -12.70 -7.84
N GLY A 256 -5.85 -12.25 -6.58
CA GLY A 256 -5.44 -10.92 -6.13
C GLY A 256 -4.21 -10.97 -5.24
N PRO A 257 -3.97 -9.97 -4.39
CA PRO A 257 -4.85 -8.82 -4.09
C PRO A 257 -4.86 -7.71 -5.14
N VAL A 258 -4.03 -7.78 -6.16
CA VAL A 258 -3.83 -6.76 -7.18
C VAL A 258 -4.77 -7.02 -8.36
N PHE A 259 -5.60 -6.04 -8.70
CA PHE A 259 -6.55 -6.12 -9.81
C PHE A 259 -6.53 -4.84 -10.63
N ARG A 260 -6.80 -4.95 -11.93
CA ARG A 260 -7.10 -3.77 -12.74
C ARG A 260 -8.51 -3.27 -12.45
N TYR A 261 -8.70 -1.96 -12.56
CA TYR A 261 -10.00 -1.34 -12.28
C TYR A 261 -11.08 -1.74 -13.30
N ASP A 262 -10.73 -1.98 -14.57
CA ASP A 262 -11.67 -2.50 -15.55
C ASP A 262 -12.17 -3.90 -15.20
N GLU A 263 -11.33 -4.76 -14.64
CA GLU A 263 -11.72 -6.09 -14.14
C GLU A 263 -12.68 -5.96 -12.94
N LEU A 264 -12.33 -5.08 -11.97
CA LEU A 264 -13.16 -4.84 -10.80
C LEU A 264 -14.55 -4.27 -11.16
N ARG A 265 -14.61 -3.40 -12.17
CA ARG A 265 -15.88 -2.89 -12.72
C ARG A 265 -16.70 -4.00 -13.38
N ALA A 266 -16.07 -4.82 -14.21
CA ALA A 266 -16.75 -5.94 -14.89
C ALA A 266 -17.36 -6.95 -13.90
N MET A 267 -16.71 -7.12 -12.74
CA MET A 267 -17.19 -7.99 -11.66
C MET A 267 -18.20 -7.30 -10.71
N ASN A 268 -18.51 -6.01 -10.88
CA ASN A 268 -19.22 -5.19 -9.91
C ASN A 268 -18.60 -5.27 -8.48
N ALA A 269 -17.29 -5.44 -8.42
CA ALA A 269 -16.55 -5.70 -7.18
C ALA A 269 -16.15 -4.43 -6.42
N ILE A 270 -16.41 -3.26 -6.98
CA ILE A 270 -16.00 -1.94 -6.46
C ILE A 270 -17.19 -1.08 -6.03
N GLU A 271 -18.42 -1.55 -6.22
CA GLU A 271 -19.60 -0.82 -5.80
C GLU A 271 -20.00 -1.15 -4.35
N PRO A 272 -20.49 -0.14 -3.55
CA PRO A 272 -21.01 -0.40 -2.20
C PRO A 272 -22.19 -1.36 -2.23
N PRO A 273 -22.43 -2.15 -1.17
CA PRO A 273 -21.79 -2.13 0.14
C PRO A 273 -20.62 -3.11 0.25
N TRP A 274 -19.51 -2.61 0.75
CA TRP A 274 -18.36 -3.45 1.13
C TRP A 274 -18.43 -3.90 2.58
#